data_c0a9b216501c82879a71cf2f8d93219a
#
_entry.id   c0a9b216501c82879a71cf2f8d93219a
#
_cell.length_a   1.000
_cell.length_b   1.000
_cell.length_c   1.000
_cell.angle_alpha   90.00
_cell.angle_beta   90.00
_cell.angle_gamma   90.00
#
_symmetry.space_group_name_H-M   'P 1'
#
loop_
_entity.id
_entity.type
_entity.pdbx_description
1 polymer ?
#
loop_
_entity_poly.entity_id
_entity_poly.type
_entity_poly.pdbx_seq_one_letter_code
_entity_poly.pdbx_strand_id
1 'polypeptide(L)'
;MPTPITPDRYDPATAAAMAGLGNGTDGLPAYLGIRTTHVGPATMTAELDVRTDLLNPFGTLHGGVLAALVDHVLGAVLYPVIEQGRWAATTEFKVNLLAAVRDGSLDARSIIVSLTRRTAVVQVEVDNDGRPCGLAQGTVLIAEPRAST
;
A
#
# COMPACT_ATOMS: atom_id res chain seq x y z
N MET A 1 0.87 -15.43 2.01
CA MET A 1 -0.14 -14.48 2.59
C MET A 1 -1.29 -15.25 3.20
N PRO A 2 -1.90 -14.81 4.32
CA PRO A 2 -3.17 -15.33 4.79
C PRO A 2 -4.29 -15.06 3.77
N THR A 3 -5.45 -15.68 3.99
CA THR A 3 -6.63 -15.40 3.16
C THR A 3 -7.17 -14.00 3.51
N PRO A 4 -7.47 -13.15 2.52
CA PRO A 4 -8.12 -11.87 2.77
C PRO A 4 -9.53 -12.09 3.33
N ILE A 5 -10.02 -11.11 4.11
CA ILE A 5 -11.40 -11.12 4.57
C ILE A 5 -12.37 -10.98 3.39
N THR A 6 -13.62 -11.36 3.61
CA THR A 6 -14.74 -10.97 2.73
C THR A 6 -15.37 -9.72 3.34
N PRO A 7 -15.20 -8.51 2.77
CA PRO A 7 -15.76 -7.31 3.34
C PRO A 7 -17.27 -7.25 3.10
N ASP A 8 -18.02 -6.69 4.05
CA ASP A 8 -19.48 -6.46 3.93
C ASP A 8 -19.82 -5.45 2.82
N ARG A 9 -18.86 -4.61 2.45
CA ARG A 9 -18.96 -3.59 1.42
C ARG A 9 -17.76 -3.66 0.47
N TYR A 10 -18.03 -3.49 -0.81
CA TYR A 10 -17.02 -3.25 -1.84
C TYR A 10 -17.58 -2.33 -2.92
N ASP A 11 -16.84 -1.25 -3.22
CA ASP A 11 -17.18 -0.29 -4.28
C ASP A 11 -16.25 -0.49 -5.48
N PRO A 12 -16.73 -1.17 -6.54
CA PRO A 12 -15.93 -1.42 -7.73
C PRO A 12 -15.61 -0.14 -8.53
N ALA A 13 -16.41 0.92 -8.39
CA ALA A 13 -16.15 2.19 -9.07
C ALA A 13 -14.93 2.90 -8.43
N THR A 14 -14.86 2.93 -7.10
CA THR A 14 -13.68 3.41 -6.38
C THR A 14 -12.44 2.58 -6.73
N ALA A 15 -12.55 1.26 -6.76
CA ALA A 15 -11.44 0.37 -7.13
C ALA A 15 -10.92 0.63 -8.55
N ALA A 16 -11.83 0.77 -9.52
CA ALA A 16 -11.47 1.07 -10.90
C ALA A 16 -10.82 2.45 -11.06
N ALA A 17 -11.33 3.46 -10.34
CA ALA A 17 -10.72 4.79 -10.32
C ALA A 17 -9.30 4.76 -9.78
N MET A 18 -9.04 4.03 -8.69
CA MET A 18 -7.71 3.89 -8.10
C MET A 18 -6.72 3.19 -9.04
N ALA A 19 -7.15 2.12 -9.71
CA ALA A 19 -6.32 1.42 -10.70
C ALA A 19 -6.07 2.28 -11.96
N GLY A 20 -6.97 3.20 -12.31
CA GLY A 20 -6.87 4.09 -13.47
C GLY A 20 -6.04 5.35 -13.23
N LEU A 21 -5.77 5.74 -11.99
CA LEU A 21 -5.06 6.98 -11.65
C LEU A 21 -3.56 6.97 -12.02
N GLY A 22 -3.02 5.81 -12.42
CA GLY A 22 -1.59 5.69 -12.74
C GLY A 22 -0.69 6.06 -11.56
N ASN A 23 0.34 6.88 -11.80
CA ASN A 23 1.32 7.28 -10.77
C ASN A 23 0.80 8.37 -9.80
N GLY A 24 -0.47 8.73 -9.85
CA GLY A 24 -0.94 9.95 -9.19
C GLY A 24 -0.27 11.21 -9.78
N THR A 25 -0.82 12.38 -9.49
CA THR A 25 -0.26 13.65 -10.01
C THR A 25 0.58 14.37 -8.98
N ASP A 26 0.45 14.02 -7.70
CA ASP A 26 1.01 14.79 -6.58
C ASP A 26 1.53 13.93 -5.44
N GLY A 27 2.39 14.54 -4.64
CA GLY A 27 2.88 14.01 -3.39
C GLY A 27 3.93 12.90 -3.52
N LEU A 28 4.16 12.22 -2.42
CA LEU A 28 5.22 11.22 -2.33
C LEU A 28 5.01 10.01 -3.27
N PRO A 29 3.79 9.47 -3.44
CA PRO A 29 3.56 8.37 -4.37
C PRO A 29 3.94 8.72 -5.81
N ALA A 30 3.58 9.92 -6.28
CA ALA A 30 3.96 10.41 -7.62
C ALA A 30 5.47 10.59 -7.75
N TYR A 31 6.13 11.18 -6.74
CA TYR A 31 7.59 11.35 -6.72
C TYR A 31 8.33 10.02 -6.78
N LEU A 32 7.87 9.03 -6.02
CA LEU A 32 8.45 7.68 -6.03
C LEU A 32 8.11 6.89 -7.30
N GLY A 33 7.07 7.27 -8.03
CA GLY A 33 6.59 6.55 -9.20
C GLY A 33 5.78 5.30 -8.85
N ILE A 34 5.08 5.32 -7.72
CA ILE A 34 4.21 4.21 -7.29
C ILE A 34 2.99 4.12 -8.22
N ARG A 35 2.75 2.93 -8.77
CA ARG A 35 1.63 2.65 -9.68
C ARG A 35 0.73 1.58 -9.06
N THR A 36 -0.55 1.90 -8.90
CA THR A 36 -1.55 0.89 -8.52
C THR A 36 -1.88 0.03 -9.74
N THR A 37 -1.65 -1.28 -9.64
CA THR A 37 -1.85 -2.23 -10.74
C THR A 37 -3.08 -3.10 -10.57
N HIS A 38 -3.51 -3.33 -9.32
CA HIS A 38 -4.73 -4.10 -9.02
C HIS A 38 -5.40 -3.60 -7.75
N VAL A 39 -6.73 -3.56 -7.76
CA VAL A 39 -7.56 -3.29 -6.58
C VAL A 39 -8.75 -4.24 -6.60
N GLY A 40 -8.86 -5.07 -5.57
CA GLY A 40 -9.94 -6.03 -5.39
C GLY A 40 -10.61 -5.93 -4.01
N PRO A 41 -11.61 -6.77 -3.75
CA PRO A 41 -12.21 -6.87 -2.42
C PRO A 41 -11.14 -7.24 -1.37
N ALA A 42 -10.81 -6.30 -0.49
CA ALA A 42 -9.80 -6.45 0.56
C ALA A 42 -8.35 -6.75 0.08
N THR A 43 -8.04 -6.48 -1.19
CA THR A 43 -6.70 -6.71 -1.78
C THR A 43 -6.28 -5.55 -2.65
N MET A 44 -4.96 -5.28 -2.69
CA MET A 44 -4.39 -4.27 -3.60
C MET A 44 -2.96 -4.66 -3.96
N THR A 45 -2.57 -4.31 -5.18
CA THR A 45 -1.19 -4.42 -5.66
C THR A 45 -0.71 -3.06 -6.21
N ALA A 46 0.52 -2.69 -5.88
CA ALA A 46 1.18 -1.52 -6.44
C ALA A 46 2.65 -1.84 -6.75
N GLU A 47 3.16 -1.21 -7.80
CA GLU A 47 4.52 -1.36 -8.29
C GLU A 47 5.34 -0.09 -8.11
N LEU A 48 6.67 -0.26 -8.00
CA LEU A 48 7.64 0.83 -7.95
C LEU A 48 8.93 0.40 -8.64
N ASP A 49 9.36 1.15 -9.68
CA ASP A 49 10.64 0.89 -10.34
C ASP A 49 11.81 1.43 -9.52
N VAL A 50 12.85 0.62 -9.35
CA VAL A 50 14.04 0.99 -8.60
C VAL A 50 14.91 1.92 -9.46
N ARG A 51 15.01 3.18 -9.04
CA ARG A 51 15.85 4.20 -9.69
C ARG A 51 17.09 4.48 -8.84
N THR A 52 18.14 4.96 -9.47
CA THR A 52 19.42 5.25 -8.80
C THR A 52 19.31 6.32 -7.70
N ASP A 53 18.41 7.27 -7.86
CA ASP A 53 18.12 8.34 -6.88
C ASP A 53 17.36 7.84 -5.63
N LEU A 54 16.88 6.59 -5.65
CA LEU A 54 16.21 5.94 -4.52
C LEU A 54 17.16 5.01 -3.73
N LEU A 55 18.40 4.88 -4.16
CA LEU A 55 19.38 4.04 -3.49
C LEU A 55 20.03 4.75 -2.29
N ASN A 56 20.46 3.96 -1.33
CA ASN A 56 21.31 4.42 -0.24
C ASN A 56 22.79 4.52 -0.70
N PRO A 57 23.70 5.09 0.11
CA PRO A 57 25.11 5.21 -0.25
C PRO A 57 25.83 3.88 -0.52
N PHE A 58 25.25 2.75 -0.16
CA PHE A 58 25.81 1.41 -0.40
C PHE A 58 25.30 0.76 -1.70
N GLY A 59 24.54 1.52 -2.50
CA GLY A 59 24.01 1.05 -3.80
C GLY A 59 22.88 0.03 -3.69
N THR A 60 22.11 0.07 -2.61
CA THR A 60 20.86 -0.70 -2.44
C THR A 60 19.70 0.24 -2.19
N LEU A 61 18.49 -0.19 -2.52
CA LEU A 61 17.27 0.58 -2.28
C LEU A 61 17.21 1.04 -0.82
N HIS A 62 16.96 2.32 -0.62
CA HIS A 62 16.81 2.85 0.73
C HIS A 62 15.58 2.23 1.40
N GLY A 63 15.74 1.68 2.61
CA GLY A 63 14.63 1.04 3.34
C GLY A 63 13.42 1.94 3.56
N GLY A 64 13.62 3.25 3.63
CA GLY A 64 12.54 4.24 3.69
C GLY A 64 11.67 4.28 2.42
N VAL A 65 12.22 3.96 1.25
CA VAL A 65 11.46 3.88 0.00
C VAL A 65 10.52 2.66 0.03
N LEU A 66 11.06 1.50 0.45
CA LEU A 66 10.23 0.29 0.63
C LEU A 66 9.15 0.52 1.69
N ALA A 67 9.49 1.18 2.80
CA ALA A 67 8.52 1.54 3.84
C ALA A 67 7.43 2.49 3.32
N ALA A 68 7.76 3.45 2.45
CA ALA A 68 6.78 4.34 1.82
C ALA A 68 5.82 3.58 0.87
N LEU A 69 6.33 2.62 0.11
CA LEU A 69 5.49 1.74 -0.74
C LEU A 69 4.55 0.89 0.12
N VAL A 70 5.06 0.35 1.23
CA VAL A 70 4.27 -0.42 2.21
C VAL A 70 3.16 0.45 2.80
N ASP A 71 3.49 1.65 3.30
CA ASP A 71 2.50 2.58 3.87
C ASP A 71 1.41 2.96 2.87
N HIS A 72 1.81 3.19 1.61
CA HIS A 72 0.87 3.49 0.54
C HIS A 72 -0.19 2.38 0.37
N VAL A 73 0.23 1.13 0.23
CA VAL A 73 -0.71 0.02 0.03
C VAL A 73 -1.47 -0.38 1.29
N LEU A 74 -0.92 -0.11 2.50
CA LEU A 74 -1.62 -0.30 3.78
C LEU A 74 -2.87 0.57 3.89
N GLY A 75 -2.76 1.85 3.54
CA GLY A 75 -3.89 2.77 3.59
C GLY A 75 -4.83 2.64 2.40
N ALA A 76 -4.27 2.57 1.20
CA ALA A 76 -5.03 2.63 -0.04
C ALA A 76 -5.98 1.44 -0.25
N VAL A 77 -5.62 0.23 0.21
CA VAL A 77 -6.46 -0.98 0.09
C VAL A 77 -7.84 -0.83 0.76
N LEU A 78 -7.98 0.13 1.69
CA LEU A 78 -9.23 0.32 2.44
C LEU A 78 -10.30 1.11 1.68
N TYR A 79 -9.93 2.00 0.76
CA TYR A 79 -10.90 2.93 0.16
C TYR A 79 -12.09 2.26 -0.54
N PRO A 80 -11.94 1.12 -1.25
CA PRO A 80 -13.10 0.44 -1.83
C PRO A 80 -14.04 -0.24 -0.82
N VAL A 81 -13.60 -0.41 0.43
CA VAL A 81 -14.34 -1.18 1.44
C VAL A 81 -14.81 -0.34 2.63
N ILE A 82 -14.40 0.93 2.72
CA ILE A 82 -14.89 1.88 3.72
C ILE A 82 -15.99 2.79 3.15
N GLU A 83 -16.76 3.43 4.00
CA GLU A 83 -17.78 4.39 3.59
C GLU A 83 -17.16 5.60 2.88
N GLN A 84 -17.85 6.10 1.86
CA GLN A 84 -17.42 7.29 1.13
C GLN A 84 -17.31 8.50 2.06
N GLY A 85 -16.24 9.28 1.92
CA GLY A 85 -15.95 10.44 2.77
C GLY A 85 -15.11 10.09 4.00
N ARG A 86 -15.01 8.83 4.39
CA ARG A 86 -14.03 8.38 5.39
C ARG A 86 -12.65 8.28 4.78
N TRP A 87 -11.64 8.33 5.62
CA TRP A 87 -10.26 8.20 5.16
C TRP A 87 -9.45 7.25 6.04
N ALA A 88 -8.47 6.62 5.41
CA ALA A 88 -7.57 5.67 6.04
C ALA A 88 -6.31 6.40 6.54
N ALA A 89 -5.99 6.21 7.82
CA ALA A 89 -4.79 6.77 8.44
C ALA A 89 -3.98 5.66 9.08
N THR A 90 -2.82 5.35 8.50
CA THR A 90 -1.89 4.40 9.10
C THR A 90 -1.42 4.93 10.46
N THR A 91 -1.60 4.14 11.51
CA THR A 91 -1.20 4.51 12.88
C THR A 91 0.12 3.88 13.29
N GLU A 92 0.43 2.71 12.77
CA GLU A 92 1.69 2.01 12.95
C GLU A 92 1.84 0.92 11.90
N PHE A 93 3.05 0.57 11.58
CA PHE A 93 3.37 -0.69 10.89
C PHE A 93 4.78 -1.14 11.22
N LYS A 94 4.97 -2.44 11.17
CA LYS A 94 6.28 -3.07 11.24
C LYS A 94 6.63 -3.58 9.85
N VAL A 95 7.85 -3.30 9.39
CA VAL A 95 8.40 -3.85 8.15
C VAL A 95 9.69 -4.63 8.43
N ASN A 96 9.82 -5.81 7.85
CA ASN A 96 11.06 -6.56 7.78
C ASN A 96 11.65 -6.41 6.37
N LEU A 97 12.87 -5.93 6.27
CA LEU A 97 13.64 -5.89 5.04
C LEU A 97 14.35 -7.23 4.90
N LEU A 98 13.89 -8.08 3.99
CA LEU A 98 14.33 -9.48 3.89
C LEU A 98 15.54 -9.65 2.99
N ALA A 99 15.67 -8.80 1.96
CA ALA A 99 16.75 -8.87 0.99
C ALA A 99 17.13 -7.49 0.48
N ALA A 100 18.40 -7.31 0.13
CA ALA A 100 18.87 -6.10 -0.52
C ALA A 100 18.37 -6.05 -1.97
N VAL A 101 17.82 -4.91 -2.37
CA VAL A 101 17.35 -4.60 -3.72
C VAL A 101 18.31 -3.59 -4.37
N ARG A 102 18.69 -3.78 -5.63
CA ARG A 102 19.63 -2.90 -6.32
C ARG A 102 19.06 -2.28 -7.59
N ASP A 103 18.17 -2.99 -8.26
CA ASP A 103 17.54 -2.64 -9.52
C ASP A 103 16.21 -3.39 -9.70
N GLY A 104 15.61 -3.31 -10.86
CA GLY A 104 14.34 -3.99 -11.18
C GLY A 104 13.12 -3.25 -10.67
N SER A 105 12.04 -3.99 -10.43
CA SER A 105 10.77 -3.47 -9.94
C SER A 105 10.37 -4.12 -8.62
N LEU A 106 9.77 -3.33 -7.74
CA LEU A 106 9.07 -3.82 -6.55
C LEU A 106 7.60 -4.05 -6.87
N ASP A 107 7.06 -5.13 -6.35
CA ASP A 107 5.65 -5.48 -6.40
C ASP A 107 5.15 -5.66 -4.96
N ALA A 108 4.37 -4.71 -4.46
CA ALA A 108 3.80 -4.74 -3.11
C ALA A 108 2.34 -5.19 -3.16
N ARG A 109 2.05 -6.32 -2.51
CA ARG A 109 0.70 -6.89 -2.40
C ARG A 109 0.20 -6.75 -0.98
N SER A 110 -0.93 -6.07 -0.81
CA SER A 110 -1.60 -5.92 0.48
C SER A 110 -2.90 -6.70 0.56
N ILE A 111 -3.20 -7.19 1.75
CA ILE A 111 -4.47 -7.81 2.10
C ILE A 111 -4.99 -7.29 3.44
N ILE A 112 -6.29 -7.05 3.52
CA ILE A 112 -6.95 -6.79 4.79
C ILE A 112 -7.21 -8.12 5.49
N VAL A 113 -6.66 -8.30 6.69
CA VAL A 113 -6.83 -9.53 7.49
C VAL A 113 -7.84 -9.35 8.62
N SER A 114 -8.12 -8.11 9.00
CA SER A 114 -9.17 -7.76 9.97
C SER A 114 -9.72 -6.38 9.62
N LEU A 115 -11.05 -6.24 9.67
CA LEU A 115 -11.74 -4.97 9.43
C LEU A 115 -12.83 -4.79 10.47
N THR A 116 -12.79 -3.66 11.15
CA THR A 116 -13.82 -3.21 12.07
C THR A 116 -14.36 -1.86 11.60
N ARG A 117 -15.35 -1.31 12.30
CA ARG A 117 -15.85 0.04 11.98
C ARG A 117 -14.79 1.13 12.07
N ARG A 118 -13.76 0.96 12.91
CA ARG A 118 -12.80 2.02 13.26
C ARG A 118 -11.35 1.70 12.89
N THR A 119 -11.03 0.44 12.68
CA THR A 119 -9.65 -0.01 12.43
C THR A 119 -9.61 -1.16 11.46
N ALA A 120 -8.51 -1.26 10.73
CA ALA A 120 -8.17 -2.42 9.95
C ALA A 120 -6.74 -2.88 10.28
N VAL A 121 -6.51 -4.19 10.19
CA VAL A 121 -5.16 -4.77 10.16
C VAL A 121 -4.89 -5.24 8.74
N VAL A 122 -3.76 -4.82 8.20
CA VAL A 122 -3.36 -5.12 6.82
C VAL A 122 -1.99 -5.75 6.82
N GLN A 123 -1.81 -6.81 6.03
CA GLN A 123 -0.51 -7.41 5.74
C GLN A 123 -0.05 -7.07 4.34
N VAL A 124 1.28 -6.93 4.18
CA VAL A 124 1.92 -6.61 2.91
C VAL A 124 3.12 -7.52 2.69
N GLU A 125 3.18 -8.11 1.50
CA GLU A 125 4.38 -8.75 0.97
C GLU A 125 4.94 -7.91 -0.16
N VAL A 126 6.27 -7.78 -0.22
CA VAL A 126 6.97 -7.06 -1.28
C VAL A 126 7.99 -7.98 -1.93
N ASP A 127 7.89 -8.11 -3.23
CA ASP A 127 8.85 -8.83 -4.06
C ASP A 127 9.66 -7.86 -4.92
N ASN A 128 10.88 -8.23 -5.24
CA ASN A 128 11.68 -7.61 -6.28
C ASN A 128 11.87 -8.63 -7.41
N ASP A 129 11.22 -8.40 -8.54
CA ASP A 129 11.21 -9.31 -9.68
C ASP A 129 10.91 -10.78 -9.29
N GLY A 130 9.90 -10.98 -8.43
CA GLY A 130 9.47 -12.28 -7.93
C GLY A 130 10.28 -12.85 -6.77
N ARG A 131 11.31 -12.14 -6.26
CA ARG A 131 12.07 -12.52 -5.08
C ARG A 131 11.58 -11.77 -3.85
N PRO A 132 11.15 -12.44 -2.78
CA PRO A 132 10.73 -11.76 -1.55
C PRO A 132 11.81 -10.82 -1.01
N CYS A 133 11.48 -9.55 -0.82
CA CYS A 133 12.39 -8.54 -0.28
C CYS A 133 11.81 -7.75 0.89
N GLY A 134 10.50 -7.82 1.14
CA GLY A 134 9.84 -7.15 2.25
C GLY A 134 8.63 -7.91 2.78
N LEU A 135 8.40 -7.78 4.09
CA LEU A 135 7.20 -8.31 4.76
C LEU A 135 6.75 -7.31 5.81
N ALA A 136 5.48 -6.94 5.81
CA ALA A 136 4.96 -5.96 6.76
C ALA A 136 3.56 -6.30 7.26
N GLN A 137 3.23 -5.72 8.41
CA GLN A 137 1.88 -5.66 8.95
C GLN A 137 1.69 -4.33 9.66
N GLY A 138 0.53 -3.72 9.49
CA GLY A 138 0.19 -2.47 10.15
C GLY A 138 -1.26 -2.36 10.52
N THR A 139 -1.55 -1.34 11.33
CA THR A 139 -2.89 -0.96 11.78
C THR A 139 -3.26 0.38 11.15
N VAL A 140 -4.44 0.42 10.57
CA VAL A 140 -4.98 1.62 9.92
C VAL A 140 -6.25 2.05 10.65
N LEU A 141 -6.30 3.32 11.05
CA LEU A 141 -7.50 3.95 11.60
C LEU A 141 -8.42 4.38 10.45
N ILE A 142 -9.70 4.06 10.57
CA ILE A 142 -10.75 4.55 9.67
C ILE A 142 -11.36 5.79 10.31
N ALA A 143 -10.95 6.96 9.84
CA ALA A 143 -11.31 8.25 10.40
C ALA A 143 -12.56 8.82 9.73
N GLU A 144 -13.38 9.49 10.54
CA GLU A 144 -14.52 10.28 10.06
C GLU A 144 -14.02 11.55 9.36
N PRO A 145 -14.77 12.10 8.39
CA PRO A 145 -14.46 13.39 7.80
C PRO A 145 -14.38 14.45 8.90
N ARG A 146 -13.39 15.33 8.85
CA ARG A 146 -13.38 16.53 9.70
C ARG A 146 -14.59 17.37 9.33
N ALA A 147 -15.40 17.74 10.34
CA ALA A 147 -16.42 18.75 10.15
C ALA A 147 -15.75 20.02 9.59
N SER A 148 -16.27 20.55 8.48
CA SER A 148 -15.82 21.83 7.93
C SER A 148 -16.05 22.90 8.99
N THR A 149 -15.00 23.45 9.58
CA THR A 149 -15.07 24.65 10.41
C THR A 149 -15.19 25.86 9.52
#